data_790d1660c2137bc681b234b28997ae2c
#
_entry.id   790d1660c2137bc681b234b28997ae2c
#
_cell.length_a   1.000
_cell.length_b   1.000
_cell.length_c   1.000
_cell.angle_alpha   90.00
_cell.angle_beta   90.00
_cell.angle_gamma   90.00
#
_symmetry.space_group_name_H-M   'P 1'
#
loop_
_entity.id
_entity.type
_entity.pdbx_description
1 polymer ?
#
loop_
_entity_poly.entity_id
_entity_poly.type
_entity_poly.pdbx_seq_one_letter_code
_entity_poly.pdbx_strand_id
1 'polypeptide(L)'
;MLVDIYDFYFRIESFHILMLINVFISITMLIVGFSKGDFKIRHYSSIFMTVFMIYGTYQAYLFGVLLPRVSLSNSSSVGDIIFMPFILIITLVVVPFNFLTSLVFSIWALIVNSPMLYSIPNLNPIYLFFGIAAPFVLLAFNKWSGEKSKRLDYAKTISMDETKTLMQQTLKRYFGDVLSDKMLKDGGELDGEIKWVSVLFTDLSGYSTITENMSPEVALEFLNEYFTKMHVIIKKFEGHILNYIGDSIMVVFGAPQKLKNHENQAVECALKMKKKLEELNTKWDDNKLSRYWKNHGIDLITMRTGIHTGSVIAGNIGSPEMLQYSTIGDTVNVASRLEQANKEFNTEISFSHEIYTALEEELFEISKLSGEITLKGRTSPTKVYSI
;
A
#
# COMPACT_ATOMS: atom_id res chain seq x y z
N MET A 1 -19.22 -76.13 -11.48
CA MET A 1 -19.32 -75.58 -12.87
C MET A 1 -20.46 -74.59 -13.07
N LEU A 2 -21.73 -74.93 -12.73
CA LEU A 2 -22.85 -73.94 -12.82
C LEU A 2 -22.76 -72.81 -11.81
N VAL A 3 -22.32 -73.11 -10.58
CA VAL A 3 -22.11 -72.13 -9.49
C VAL A 3 -21.00 -71.13 -9.87
N ASP A 4 -19.95 -71.61 -10.47
CA ASP A 4 -18.80 -70.78 -10.90
C ASP A 4 -19.16 -69.83 -12.03
N ILE A 5 -20.10 -70.24 -12.93
CA ILE A 5 -20.57 -69.40 -14.04
C ILE A 5 -21.50 -68.31 -13.50
N TYR A 6 -22.33 -68.61 -12.49
CA TYR A 6 -23.22 -67.63 -11.84
C TYR A 6 -22.44 -66.56 -11.07
N ASP A 7 -21.45 -67.02 -10.28
CA ASP A 7 -20.53 -66.11 -9.56
C ASP A 7 -19.72 -65.19 -10.50
N PHE A 8 -19.35 -65.75 -11.67
CA PHE A 8 -18.65 -65.00 -12.70
C PHE A 8 -19.55 -63.94 -13.34
N TYR A 9 -20.81 -64.27 -13.66
CA TYR A 9 -21.77 -63.31 -14.21
C TYR A 9 -22.12 -62.23 -13.20
N PHE A 10 -22.35 -62.55 -11.94
CA PHE A 10 -22.69 -61.62 -10.90
C PHE A 10 -21.52 -60.64 -10.61
N ARG A 11 -20.29 -61.09 -10.70
CA ARG A 11 -19.10 -60.23 -10.56
C ARG A 11 -18.95 -59.30 -11.77
N ILE A 12 -19.27 -59.70 -12.97
CA ILE A 12 -19.23 -58.86 -14.12
C ILE A 12 -20.32 -57.79 -14.09
N GLU A 13 -21.56 -58.12 -13.72
CA GLU A 13 -22.64 -57.15 -13.56
C GLU A 13 -22.37 -56.13 -12.48
N SER A 14 -21.95 -56.56 -11.33
CA SER A 14 -21.58 -55.66 -10.21
C SER A 14 -20.44 -54.71 -10.59
N PHE A 15 -19.51 -55.19 -11.43
CA PHE A 15 -18.42 -54.40 -11.95
C PHE A 15 -18.89 -53.34 -12.94
N HIS A 16 -19.80 -53.66 -13.83
CA HIS A 16 -20.37 -52.72 -14.80
C HIS A 16 -21.17 -51.62 -14.10
N ILE A 17 -21.90 -51.95 -13.04
CA ILE A 17 -22.60 -50.98 -12.20
C ILE A 17 -21.61 -50.03 -11.48
N LEU A 18 -20.53 -50.56 -10.94
CA LEU A 18 -19.47 -49.77 -10.30
C LEU A 18 -18.78 -48.82 -11.31
N MET A 19 -18.54 -49.29 -12.52
CA MET A 19 -17.97 -48.52 -13.63
C MET A 19 -18.91 -47.35 -14.01
N LEU A 20 -20.20 -47.61 -14.14
CA LEU A 20 -21.21 -46.59 -14.45
C LEU A 20 -21.29 -45.53 -13.35
N ILE A 21 -21.26 -45.93 -12.08
CA ILE A 21 -21.23 -45.01 -10.91
C ILE A 21 -19.98 -44.12 -10.97
N ASN A 22 -18.80 -44.68 -11.25
CA ASN A 22 -17.56 -43.92 -11.36
C ASN A 22 -17.56 -42.92 -12.52
N VAL A 23 -18.10 -43.33 -13.69
CA VAL A 23 -18.28 -42.42 -14.82
C VAL A 23 -19.23 -41.27 -14.46
N PHE A 24 -20.35 -41.58 -13.80
CA PHE A 24 -21.31 -40.57 -13.32
C PHE A 24 -20.69 -39.58 -12.33
N ILE A 25 -19.96 -40.07 -11.34
CA ILE A 25 -19.23 -39.23 -10.37
C ILE A 25 -18.20 -38.35 -11.07
N SER A 26 -17.46 -38.92 -12.04
CA SER A 26 -16.44 -38.21 -12.81
C SER A 26 -17.04 -37.07 -13.65
N ILE A 27 -18.18 -37.31 -14.31
CA ILE A 27 -18.92 -36.32 -15.09
C ILE A 27 -19.47 -35.24 -14.18
N THR A 28 -20.04 -35.61 -13.02
CA THR A 28 -20.54 -34.62 -12.04
C THR A 28 -19.43 -33.74 -11.51
N MET A 29 -18.26 -34.29 -11.21
CA MET A 29 -17.09 -33.53 -10.78
C MET A 29 -16.57 -32.59 -11.87
N LEU A 30 -16.60 -33.00 -13.13
CA LEU A 30 -16.27 -32.17 -14.28
C LEU A 30 -17.23 -30.97 -14.37
N ILE A 31 -18.54 -31.18 -14.26
CA ILE A 31 -19.57 -30.14 -14.35
C ILE A 31 -19.42 -29.15 -13.16
N VAL A 32 -19.19 -29.63 -11.94
CA VAL A 32 -18.96 -28.78 -10.76
C VAL A 32 -17.65 -27.99 -10.87
N GLY A 33 -16.61 -28.57 -11.48
CA GLY A 33 -15.36 -27.90 -11.78
C GLY A 33 -15.52 -26.73 -12.76
N PHE A 34 -16.44 -26.83 -13.71
CA PHE A 34 -16.73 -25.78 -14.69
C PHE A 34 -17.54 -24.60 -14.14
N SER A 35 -18.30 -24.78 -13.05
CA SER A 35 -19.28 -23.80 -12.59
C SER A 35 -18.75 -22.66 -11.70
N LYS A 36 -17.48 -22.68 -11.22
CA LYS A 36 -16.93 -21.67 -10.33
C LYS A 36 -15.51 -21.24 -10.72
N GLY A 37 -15.45 -20.07 -11.34
CA GLY A 37 -14.30 -19.37 -11.91
C GLY A 37 -12.97 -19.43 -11.15
N ASP A 38 -12.04 -20.00 -11.77
CA ASP A 38 -10.58 -19.89 -11.86
C ASP A 38 -10.09 -21.04 -12.74
N PHE A 39 -10.21 -20.78 -14.03
CA PHE A 39 -10.23 -21.81 -15.08
C PHE A 39 -8.98 -22.69 -15.14
N LYS A 40 -7.78 -22.15 -14.86
CA LYS A 40 -6.53 -22.90 -15.18
C LYS A 40 -6.17 -24.00 -14.18
N ILE A 41 -6.26 -23.75 -12.88
CA ILE A 41 -5.74 -24.71 -11.86
C ILE A 41 -6.77 -25.79 -11.50
N ARG A 42 -8.06 -25.45 -11.48
CA ARG A 42 -9.14 -26.40 -11.16
C ARG A 42 -9.42 -27.41 -12.25
N HIS A 43 -9.26 -27.02 -13.51
CA HIS A 43 -9.49 -27.90 -14.66
C HIS A 43 -8.48 -29.04 -14.76
N TYR A 44 -7.19 -28.73 -14.56
CA TYR A 44 -6.16 -29.78 -14.60
C TYR A 44 -6.36 -30.81 -13.50
N SER A 45 -6.73 -30.40 -12.28
CA SER A 45 -7.00 -31.33 -11.19
C SER A 45 -8.23 -32.22 -11.44
N SER A 46 -9.32 -31.68 -12.00
CA SER A 46 -10.53 -32.44 -12.30
C SER A 46 -10.33 -33.40 -13.46
N ILE A 47 -9.66 -32.99 -14.52
CA ILE A 47 -9.33 -33.88 -15.67
C ILE A 47 -8.39 -34.99 -15.21
N PHE A 48 -7.36 -34.67 -14.46
CA PHE A 48 -6.41 -35.65 -13.95
C PHE A 48 -7.11 -36.66 -13.02
N MET A 49 -7.98 -36.21 -12.10
CA MET A 49 -8.79 -37.09 -11.27
C MET A 49 -9.66 -38.03 -12.06
N THR A 50 -10.33 -37.52 -13.10
CA THR A 50 -11.19 -38.32 -13.96
C THR A 50 -10.41 -39.41 -14.67
N VAL A 51 -9.28 -39.08 -15.30
CA VAL A 51 -8.40 -40.03 -15.98
C VAL A 51 -7.88 -41.09 -15.00
N PHE A 52 -7.50 -40.66 -13.82
CA PHE A 52 -6.95 -41.56 -12.80
C PHE A 52 -8.01 -42.50 -12.21
N MET A 53 -9.24 -42.03 -12.01
CA MET A 53 -10.36 -42.86 -11.58
C MET A 53 -10.73 -43.92 -12.64
N ILE A 54 -10.75 -43.52 -13.91
CA ILE A 54 -10.97 -44.47 -15.01
C ILE A 54 -9.87 -45.53 -15.05
N TYR A 55 -8.61 -45.10 -14.94
CA TYR A 55 -7.47 -46.00 -14.93
C TYR A 55 -7.48 -46.95 -13.72
N GLY A 56 -7.76 -46.47 -12.52
CA GLY A 56 -7.85 -47.27 -11.31
C GLY A 56 -8.99 -48.29 -11.36
N THR A 57 -10.13 -47.92 -11.96
CA THR A 57 -11.25 -48.84 -12.20
C THR A 57 -10.88 -49.91 -13.21
N TYR A 58 -10.18 -49.56 -14.28
CA TYR A 58 -9.67 -50.50 -15.27
C TYR A 58 -8.66 -51.50 -14.66
N GLN A 59 -7.77 -51.03 -13.81
CA GLN A 59 -6.83 -51.91 -13.09
C GLN A 59 -7.55 -52.82 -12.11
N ALA A 60 -8.53 -52.36 -11.35
CA ALA A 60 -9.34 -53.20 -10.46
C ALA A 60 -10.10 -54.29 -11.28
N TYR A 61 -10.55 -53.98 -12.48
CA TYR A 61 -11.13 -54.98 -13.40
C TYR A 61 -10.13 -56.05 -13.83
N LEU A 62 -8.95 -55.64 -14.29
CA LEU A 62 -7.90 -56.59 -14.67
C LEU A 62 -7.54 -57.52 -13.52
N PHE A 63 -7.41 -57.02 -12.31
CA PHE A 63 -7.07 -57.79 -11.12
C PHE A 63 -8.24 -58.65 -10.61
N GLY A 64 -9.46 -58.10 -10.56
CA GLY A 64 -10.62 -58.83 -10.05
C GLY A 64 -11.15 -59.91 -10.98
N VAL A 65 -11.04 -59.75 -12.28
CA VAL A 65 -11.62 -60.62 -13.30
C VAL A 65 -10.59 -61.55 -13.94
N LEU A 66 -9.38 -61.08 -14.18
CA LEU A 66 -8.36 -61.81 -14.93
C LEU A 66 -7.40 -62.63 -14.05
N LEU A 67 -7.05 -62.14 -12.84
CA LEU A 67 -6.11 -62.82 -11.94
C LEU A 67 -6.55 -64.14 -11.38
N PRO A 68 -7.83 -64.43 -11.10
CA PRO A 68 -8.24 -65.78 -10.64
C PRO A 68 -8.01 -66.89 -11.68
N ARG A 69 -7.77 -66.52 -12.94
CA ARG A 69 -7.51 -67.47 -14.03
C ARG A 69 -6.02 -67.70 -14.31
N VAL A 70 -5.14 -66.86 -13.77
CA VAL A 70 -3.69 -67.03 -13.92
C VAL A 70 -3.16 -67.64 -12.64
N SER A 71 -2.70 -68.85 -12.74
CA SER A 71 -2.03 -69.57 -11.65
C SER A 71 -0.89 -68.67 -11.08
N LEU A 72 -0.92 -68.42 -9.77
CA LEU A 72 0.03 -67.56 -9.01
C LEU A 72 1.47 -68.15 -8.98
N SER A 73 1.94 -68.76 -10.02
CA SER A 73 3.28 -69.35 -10.10
C SER A 73 4.37 -68.37 -10.54
N ASN A 74 4.04 -67.12 -10.90
CA ASN A 74 5.03 -66.12 -11.37
C ASN A 74 5.17 -64.97 -10.37
N SER A 75 6.34 -64.83 -9.76
CA SER A 75 6.73 -63.80 -8.79
C SER A 75 6.66 -62.34 -9.33
N SER A 76 6.47 -62.15 -10.65
CA SER A 76 6.32 -60.82 -11.28
C SER A 76 4.97 -60.14 -10.95
N SER A 77 3.89 -60.93 -10.72
CA SER A 77 2.56 -60.39 -10.44
C SER A 77 2.41 -59.79 -9.03
N VAL A 78 3.26 -60.17 -8.09
CA VAL A 78 3.27 -59.62 -6.73
C VAL A 78 3.90 -58.21 -6.70
N GLY A 79 4.86 -57.96 -7.57
CA GLY A 79 5.48 -56.64 -7.71
C GLY A 79 4.50 -55.56 -8.15
N ASP A 80 3.65 -55.89 -9.12
CA ASP A 80 2.65 -54.96 -9.68
C ASP A 80 1.56 -54.63 -8.65
N ILE A 81 1.20 -55.56 -7.77
CA ILE A 81 0.23 -55.32 -6.70
C ILE A 81 0.76 -54.31 -5.66
N ILE A 82 2.07 -54.34 -5.38
CA ILE A 82 2.72 -53.44 -4.44
C ILE A 82 2.99 -52.06 -5.05
N PHE A 83 3.25 -52.02 -6.36
CA PHE A 83 3.60 -50.74 -7.07
C PHE A 83 2.42 -49.78 -7.20
N MET A 84 1.19 -50.30 -7.31
CA MET A 84 -0.01 -49.46 -7.51
C MET A 84 -0.33 -48.51 -6.31
N PRO A 85 -0.33 -48.94 -5.05
CA PRO A 85 -0.48 -48.04 -3.92
C PRO A 85 0.62 -46.98 -3.88
N PHE A 86 1.83 -47.32 -4.32
CA PHE A 86 2.98 -46.40 -4.30
C PHE A 86 2.82 -45.26 -5.31
N ILE A 87 2.33 -45.56 -6.53
CA ILE A 87 2.01 -44.54 -7.55
C ILE A 87 0.86 -43.65 -7.06
N LEU A 88 -0.15 -44.23 -6.41
CA LEU A 88 -1.27 -43.50 -5.82
C LEU A 88 -0.81 -42.50 -4.76
N ILE A 89 0.11 -42.92 -3.88
CA ILE A 89 0.71 -42.08 -2.84
C ILE A 89 1.52 -40.93 -3.46
N ILE A 90 2.37 -41.21 -4.43
CA ILE A 90 3.17 -40.18 -5.12
C ILE A 90 2.25 -39.16 -5.81
N THR A 91 1.21 -39.61 -6.44
CA THR A 91 0.25 -38.73 -7.13
C THR A 91 -0.50 -37.83 -6.15
N LEU A 92 -0.89 -38.34 -5.00
CA LEU A 92 -1.55 -37.58 -3.94
C LEU A 92 -0.63 -36.52 -3.30
N VAL A 93 0.67 -36.77 -3.26
CA VAL A 93 1.68 -35.84 -2.71
C VAL A 93 2.02 -34.73 -3.71
N VAL A 94 2.10 -35.06 -4.99
CA VAL A 94 2.57 -34.13 -6.03
C VAL A 94 1.47 -33.19 -6.56
N VAL A 95 0.21 -33.62 -6.52
CA VAL A 95 -0.90 -32.81 -7.08
C VAL A 95 -1.59 -32.00 -5.99
N PRO A 96 -1.71 -30.67 -6.13
CA PRO A 96 -2.37 -29.81 -5.16
C PRO A 96 -3.90 -29.97 -5.20
N PHE A 97 -4.42 -30.97 -4.52
CA PHE A 97 -5.86 -31.19 -4.37
C PHE A 97 -6.45 -30.36 -3.21
N ASN A 98 -7.69 -29.90 -3.39
CA ASN A 98 -8.47 -29.39 -2.26
C ASN A 98 -8.80 -30.58 -1.31
N PHE A 99 -8.93 -30.27 0.00
CA PHE A 99 -9.20 -31.31 1.01
C PHE A 99 -10.36 -32.22 0.64
N LEU A 100 -11.47 -31.66 0.16
CA LEU A 100 -12.66 -32.43 -0.19
C LEU A 100 -12.39 -33.43 -1.32
N THR A 101 -11.68 -33.00 -2.36
CA THR A 101 -11.30 -33.88 -3.48
C THR A 101 -10.34 -34.97 -3.05
N SER A 102 -9.40 -34.66 -2.16
CA SER A 102 -8.46 -35.63 -1.60
C SER A 102 -9.18 -36.65 -0.70
N LEU A 103 -10.16 -36.22 0.08
CA LEU A 103 -10.97 -37.10 0.91
C LEU A 103 -11.82 -38.07 0.08
N VAL A 104 -12.54 -37.53 -0.91
CA VAL A 104 -13.35 -38.35 -1.84
C VAL A 104 -12.48 -39.37 -2.59
N PHE A 105 -11.31 -38.96 -3.05
CA PHE A 105 -10.37 -39.83 -3.72
C PHE A 105 -9.84 -40.96 -2.79
N SER A 106 -9.55 -40.63 -1.55
CA SER A 106 -9.09 -41.63 -0.55
C SER A 106 -10.17 -42.65 -0.20
N ILE A 107 -11.42 -42.19 -0.05
CA ILE A 107 -12.57 -43.08 0.21
C ILE A 107 -12.79 -43.97 -1.02
N TRP A 108 -12.75 -43.43 -2.23
CA TRP A 108 -12.85 -44.19 -3.46
C TRP A 108 -11.72 -45.24 -3.58
N ALA A 109 -10.47 -44.85 -3.32
CA ALA A 109 -9.35 -45.77 -3.37
C ALA A 109 -9.51 -46.94 -2.36
N LEU A 110 -10.04 -46.69 -1.16
CA LEU A 110 -10.37 -47.71 -0.19
C LEU A 110 -11.45 -48.69 -0.69
N ILE A 111 -12.53 -48.14 -1.25
CA ILE A 111 -13.64 -48.95 -1.73
C ILE A 111 -13.19 -49.86 -2.90
N VAL A 112 -12.44 -49.30 -3.87
CA VAL A 112 -11.99 -50.03 -5.06
C VAL A 112 -10.94 -51.11 -4.71
N ASN A 113 -10.09 -50.85 -3.72
CA ASN A 113 -9.06 -51.83 -3.34
C ASN A 113 -9.52 -52.81 -2.28
N SER A 114 -10.68 -52.61 -1.62
CA SER A 114 -11.19 -53.51 -0.59
C SER A 114 -11.44 -54.97 -1.06
N PRO A 115 -12.03 -55.22 -2.26
CA PRO A 115 -12.21 -56.61 -2.76
C PRO A 115 -10.88 -57.34 -3.00
N MET A 116 -9.86 -56.60 -3.43
CA MET A 116 -8.52 -57.13 -3.66
C MET A 116 -7.85 -57.55 -2.37
N LEU A 117 -8.06 -56.83 -1.26
CA LEU A 117 -7.56 -57.15 0.07
C LEU A 117 -8.19 -58.40 0.64
N TYR A 118 -9.48 -58.64 0.37
CA TYR A 118 -10.19 -59.85 0.80
C TYR A 118 -9.79 -61.13 0.04
N SER A 119 -9.24 -61.02 -1.18
CA SER A 119 -8.87 -62.14 -2.00
C SER A 119 -7.47 -62.70 -1.73
N ILE A 120 -6.68 -62.09 -0.82
CA ILE A 120 -5.32 -62.52 -0.49
C ILE A 120 -5.34 -63.31 0.82
N PRO A 121 -5.18 -64.63 0.82
CA PRO A 121 -5.05 -65.37 2.07
C PRO A 121 -3.75 -65.02 2.77
N ASN A 122 -3.82 -64.83 4.11
CA ASN A 122 -2.67 -64.50 4.99
C ASN A 122 -2.02 -63.11 4.70
N LEU A 123 -2.82 -62.07 4.43
CA LEU A 123 -2.32 -60.72 4.24
C LEU A 123 -1.61 -60.23 5.52
N ASN A 124 -0.32 -59.88 5.37
CA ASN A 124 0.44 -59.31 6.48
C ASN A 124 -0.13 -57.93 6.90
N PRO A 125 -0.39 -57.64 8.18
CA PRO A 125 -0.89 -56.35 8.66
C PRO A 125 -0.09 -55.12 8.20
N ILE A 126 1.20 -55.33 7.93
CA ILE A 126 2.09 -54.27 7.39
C ILE A 126 1.59 -53.76 6.04
N TYR A 127 1.11 -54.61 5.13
CA TYR A 127 0.59 -54.19 3.84
C TYR A 127 -0.74 -53.42 3.96
N LEU A 128 -1.58 -53.80 4.93
CA LEU A 128 -2.79 -53.05 5.28
C LEU A 128 -2.46 -51.65 5.77
N PHE A 129 -1.44 -51.53 6.61
CA PHE A 129 -1.02 -50.22 7.13
C PHE A 129 -0.48 -49.32 6.00
N PHE A 130 0.45 -49.82 5.20
CA PHE A 130 1.03 -49.00 4.10
C PHE A 130 0.05 -48.74 2.98
N GLY A 131 -0.83 -49.66 2.64
CA GLY A 131 -1.82 -49.49 1.57
C GLY A 131 -3.00 -48.62 1.97
N ILE A 132 -3.40 -48.60 3.21
CA ILE A 132 -4.62 -47.92 3.66
C ILE A 132 -4.32 -46.74 4.60
N ALA A 133 -3.59 -46.94 5.67
CA ALA A 133 -3.39 -45.89 6.68
C ALA A 133 -2.39 -44.81 6.27
N ALA A 134 -1.30 -45.18 5.62
CA ALA A 134 -0.27 -44.23 5.23
C ALA A 134 -0.77 -43.12 4.27
N PRO A 135 -1.62 -43.38 3.24
CA PRO A 135 -2.21 -42.33 2.41
C PRO A 135 -3.03 -41.31 3.20
N PHE A 136 -3.79 -41.76 4.21
CA PHE A 136 -4.58 -40.83 5.04
C PHE A 136 -3.70 -39.95 5.94
N VAL A 137 -2.64 -40.49 6.49
CA VAL A 137 -1.68 -39.73 7.29
C VAL A 137 -0.98 -38.68 6.42
N LEU A 138 -0.55 -39.06 5.21
CA LEU A 138 0.08 -38.16 4.27
C LEU A 138 -0.87 -37.05 3.80
N LEU A 139 -2.14 -37.36 3.54
CA LEU A 139 -3.16 -36.37 3.19
C LEU A 139 -3.42 -35.39 4.32
N ALA A 140 -3.55 -35.88 5.55
CA ALA A 140 -3.74 -35.05 6.75
C ALA A 140 -2.54 -34.12 6.94
N PHE A 141 -1.31 -34.64 6.79
CA PHE A 141 -0.08 -33.87 6.90
C PHE A 141 0.02 -32.79 5.80
N ASN A 142 -0.23 -33.16 4.54
CA ASN A 142 -0.20 -32.21 3.42
C ASN A 142 -1.23 -31.10 3.59
N LYS A 143 -2.43 -31.43 4.06
CA LYS A 143 -3.46 -30.42 4.35
C LYS A 143 -3.04 -29.50 5.49
N TRP A 144 -2.58 -30.08 6.60
CA TRP A 144 -2.13 -29.30 7.75
C TRP A 144 -0.98 -28.35 7.38
N SER A 145 0.01 -28.84 6.63
CA SER A 145 1.13 -28.04 6.13
C SER A 145 0.67 -26.93 5.18
N GLY A 146 -0.23 -27.24 4.25
CA GLY A 146 -0.77 -26.27 3.29
C GLY A 146 -1.65 -25.20 3.96
N GLU A 147 -2.47 -25.56 4.95
CA GLU A 147 -3.25 -24.58 5.71
C GLU A 147 -2.37 -23.69 6.59
N LYS A 148 -1.33 -24.28 7.21
CA LYS A 148 -0.34 -23.52 7.98
C LYS A 148 0.39 -22.50 7.10
N SER A 149 0.85 -22.91 5.90
CA SER A 149 1.49 -22.01 4.94
C SER A 149 0.56 -20.87 4.52
N LYS A 150 -0.69 -21.17 4.14
CA LYS A 150 -1.68 -20.15 3.77
C LYS A 150 -1.98 -19.16 4.89
N ARG A 151 -2.06 -19.62 6.13
CA ARG A 151 -2.26 -18.72 7.30
C ARG A 151 -1.05 -17.81 7.52
N LEU A 152 0.16 -18.35 7.37
CA LEU A 152 1.39 -17.56 7.47
C LEU A 152 1.48 -16.51 6.33
N ASP A 153 1.18 -16.90 5.09
CA ASP A 153 1.18 -15.99 3.95
C ASP A 153 0.13 -14.90 4.10
N TYR A 154 -1.06 -15.25 4.59
CA TYR A 154 -2.13 -14.29 4.87
C TYR A 154 -1.73 -13.31 5.98
N ALA A 155 -1.18 -13.81 7.10
CA ALA A 155 -0.70 -12.97 8.20
C ALA A 155 0.43 -12.03 7.73
N LYS A 156 1.36 -12.54 6.90
CA LYS A 156 2.44 -11.74 6.30
C LYS A 156 1.88 -10.65 5.38
N THR A 157 0.89 -10.97 4.56
CA THR A 157 0.25 -10.01 3.65
C THR A 157 -0.43 -8.88 4.43
N ILE A 158 -1.18 -9.20 5.50
CA ILE A 158 -1.80 -8.19 6.36
C ILE A 158 -0.74 -7.30 7.00
N SER A 159 0.28 -7.88 7.62
CA SER A 159 1.36 -7.13 8.26
C SER A 159 2.11 -6.23 7.28
N MET A 160 2.33 -6.68 6.04
CA MET A 160 2.92 -5.85 4.99
C MET A 160 2.02 -4.70 4.57
N ASP A 161 0.71 -4.92 4.47
CA ASP A 161 -0.26 -3.88 4.10
C ASP A 161 -0.40 -2.82 5.21
N GLU A 162 -0.46 -3.25 6.46
CA GLU A 162 -0.43 -2.35 7.63
C GLU A 162 0.85 -1.51 7.66
N THR A 163 2.01 -2.14 7.45
CA THR A 163 3.31 -1.45 7.42
C THR A 163 3.37 -0.44 6.28
N LYS A 164 2.89 -0.80 5.08
CA LYS A 164 2.80 0.08 3.93
C LYS A 164 1.89 1.29 4.21
N THR A 165 0.74 1.05 4.80
CA THR A 165 -0.23 2.10 5.15
C THR A 165 0.38 3.07 6.17
N LEU A 166 1.02 2.55 7.23
CA LEU A 166 1.70 3.35 8.23
C LEU A 166 2.84 4.19 7.61
N MET A 167 3.65 3.58 6.74
CA MET A 167 4.71 4.29 6.03
C MET A 167 4.16 5.41 5.16
N GLN A 168 3.09 5.19 4.40
CA GLN A 168 2.45 6.21 3.59
C GLN A 168 1.89 7.36 4.43
N GLN A 169 1.21 7.06 5.53
CA GLN A 169 0.69 8.08 6.45
C GLN A 169 1.84 8.89 7.08
N THR A 170 2.93 8.23 7.45
CA THR A 170 4.10 8.89 8.01
C THR A 170 4.74 9.83 6.98
N LEU A 171 4.97 9.36 5.75
CA LEU A 171 5.49 10.21 4.68
C LEU A 171 4.58 11.42 4.41
N LYS A 172 3.26 11.22 4.35
CA LYS A 172 2.29 12.32 4.16
C LYS A 172 2.32 13.34 5.30
N ARG A 173 2.52 12.87 6.52
CA ARG A 173 2.60 13.76 7.69
C ARG A 173 3.86 14.65 7.69
N TYR A 174 5.00 14.11 7.25
CA TYR A 174 6.27 14.86 7.27
C TYR A 174 6.53 15.66 5.99
N PHE A 175 6.07 15.18 4.83
CA PHE A 175 6.37 15.77 3.52
C PHE A 175 5.14 16.34 2.80
N GLY A 176 3.94 16.17 3.36
CA GLY A 176 2.68 16.53 2.70
C GLY A 176 2.27 15.52 1.62
N ASP A 177 1.01 15.64 1.16
CA ASP A 177 0.43 14.69 0.20
C ASP A 177 1.19 14.65 -1.13
N VAL A 178 1.45 15.83 -1.71
CA VAL A 178 2.03 15.98 -3.05
C VAL A 178 3.44 15.40 -3.14
N LEU A 179 4.29 15.76 -2.19
CA LEU A 179 5.68 15.33 -2.19
C LEU A 179 5.81 13.85 -1.85
N SER A 180 5.02 13.36 -0.89
CA SER A 180 5.03 11.94 -0.53
C SER A 180 4.57 11.04 -1.68
N ASP A 181 3.53 11.45 -2.42
CA ASP A 181 3.06 10.69 -3.58
C ASP A 181 4.10 10.68 -4.72
N LYS A 182 4.83 11.80 -4.91
CA LYS A 182 5.94 11.88 -5.88
C LYS A 182 7.11 11.01 -5.45
N MET A 183 7.53 11.05 -4.19
CA MET A 183 8.60 10.20 -3.64
C MET A 183 8.28 8.71 -3.78
N LEU A 184 7.03 8.30 -3.55
CA LEU A 184 6.61 6.90 -3.69
C LEU A 184 6.58 6.43 -5.15
N LYS A 185 6.32 7.33 -6.11
CA LYS A 185 6.33 7.00 -7.54
C LYS A 185 7.73 6.93 -8.11
N ASP A 186 8.57 7.89 -7.75
CA ASP A 186 9.90 8.10 -8.32
C ASP A 186 11.02 7.43 -7.48
N GLY A 187 10.64 6.54 -6.55
CA GLY A 187 11.62 5.82 -5.70
C GLY A 187 12.41 6.71 -4.74
N GLY A 188 11.92 7.93 -4.48
CA GLY A 188 12.60 8.91 -3.62
C GLY A 188 13.64 9.78 -4.34
N GLU A 189 13.93 9.51 -5.61
CA GLU A 189 14.82 10.31 -6.44
C GLU A 189 14.05 11.52 -6.99
N LEU A 190 14.35 12.71 -6.46
CA LEU A 190 13.82 13.98 -6.93
C LEU A 190 15.00 14.88 -7.31
N ASP A 191 15.49 14.66 -8.53
CA ASP A 191 16.57 15.48 -9.08
C ASP A 191 16.22 16.97 -9.10
N GLY A 192 17.22 17.82 -8.90
CA GLY A 192 17.03 19.26 -8.92
C GLY A 192 16.60 19.76 -10.30
N GLU A 193 15.39 20.29 -10.38
CA GLU A 193 14.82 20.88 -11.59
C GLU A 193 14.81 22.40 -11.50
N ILE A 194 15.14 23.09 -12.60
CA ILE A 194 14.95 24.54 -12.69
C ILE A 194 13.45 24.82 -12.86
N LYS A 195 12.87 25.58 -11.92
CA LYS A 195 11.46 25.95 -11.94
C LYS A 195 11.27 27.44 -11.74
N TRP A 196 10.28 28.02 -12.39
CA TRP A 196 9.80 29.37 -12.14
C TRP A 196 8.68 29.28 -11.10
N VAL A 197 8.87 29.90 -9.95
CA VAL A 197 8.04 29.74 -8.75
C VAL A 197 7.86 31.06 -8.03
N SER A 198 6.82 31.18 -7.20
CA SER A 198 6.73 32.22 -6.18
C SER A 198 7.12 31.64 -4.82
N VAL A 199 7.98 32.36 -4.12
CA VAL A 199 8.42 32.03 -2.76
C VAL A 199 7.81 33.05 -1.79
N LEU A 200 7.23 32.54 -0.70
CA LEU A 200 6.64 33.34 0.36
C LEU A 200 7.36 32.99 1.67
N PHE A 201 7.86 34.02 2.35
CA PHE A 201 8.28 33.94 3.76
C PHE A 201 7.30 34.68 4.63
N THR A 202 6.95 34.12 5.75
CA THR A 202 6.16 34.84 6.76
C THR A 202 6.71 34.59 8.16
N ASP A 203 6.61 35.61 9.02
CA ASP A 203 7.19 35.63 10.39
C ASP A 203 6.24 36.38 11.32
N LEU A 204 6.12 35.93 12.58
CA LEU A 204 5.31 36.63 13.57
C LEU A 204 6.07 37.83 14.18
N SER A 205 5.43 38.97 14.19
CA SER A 205 6.04 40.18 14.76
C SER A 205 6.15 40.06 16.28
N GLY A 206 7.39 40.16 16.79
CA GLY A 206 7.64 40.16 18.23
C GLY A 206 7.54 38.78 18.89
N TYR A 207 7.63 37.69 18.15
CA TYR A 207 7.50 36.32 18.65
C TYR A 207 8.38 36.05 19.91
N SER A 208 9.64 36.45 19.88
CA SER A 208 10.54 36.26 21.04
C SER A 208 9.98 36.90 22.32
N THR A 209 9.44 38.12 22.23
CA THR A 209 8.80 38.81 23.37
C THR A 209 7.49 38.11 23.79
N ILE A 210 6.73 37.61 22.80
CA ILE A 210 5.46 36.89 23.05
C ILE A 210 5.71 35.63 23.87
N THR A 211 6.76 34.88 23.54
CA THR A 211 7.04 33.56 24.14
C THR A 211 7.96 33.58 25.31
N GLU A 212 8.65 34.70 25.61
CA GLU A 212 9.61 34.81 26.70
C GLU A 212 9.01 34.46 28.08
N ASN A 213 7.73 34.74 28.28
CA ASN A 213 7.03 34.48 29.55
C ASN A 213 6.06 33.31 29.47
N MET A 214 6.07 32.55 28.38
CA MET A 214 5.31 31.31 28.24
C MET A 214 6.12 30.11 28.75
N SER A 215 5.44 29.14 29.35
CA SER A 215 6.09 27.83 29.50
C SER A 215 6.30 27.19 28.11
N PRO A 216 7.31 26.30 27.97
CA PRO A 216 7.57 25.63 26.69
C PRO A 216 6.33 24.91 26.09
N GLU A 217 5.49 24.35 26.96
CA GLU A 217 4.26 23.65 26.56
C GLU A 217 3.25 24.64 25.97
N VAL A 218 3.04 25.79 26.60
CA VAL A 218 2.12 26.83 26.11
C VAL A 218 2.63 27.44 24.82
N ALA A 219 3.93 27.70 24.70
CA ALA A 219 4.54 28.19 23.46
C ALA A 219 4.38 27.17 22.31
N LEU A 220 4.54 25.87 22.58
CA LEU A 220 4.35 24.81 21.61
C LEU A 220 2.87 24.71 21.18
N GLU A 221 1.91 24.77 22.11
CA GLU A 221 0.48 24.77 21.80
C GLU A 221 0.08 25.96 20.92
N PHE A 222 0.57 27.15 21.28
CA PHE A 222 0.37 28.39 20.54
C PHE A 222 0.88 28.26 19.09
N LEU A 223 2.14 27.81 18.89
CA LEU A 223 2.72 27.62 17.56
C LEU A 223 1.98 26.54 16.76
N ASN A 224 1.64 25.43 17.38
CA ASN A 224 0.92 24.34 16.71
C ASN A 224 -0.47 24.79 16.24
N GLU A 225 -1.16 25.62 17.04
CA GLU A 225 -2.44 26.20 16.64
C GLU A 225 -2.25 27.15 15.44
N TYR A 226 -1.29 28.09 15.53
CA TYR A 226 -0.93 28.99 14.45
C TYR A 226 -0.60 28.22 13.16
N PHE A 227 0.35 27.30 13.21
CA PHE A 227 0.76 26.51 12.05
C PHE A 227 -0.37 25.69 11.46
N THR A 228 -1.22 25.08 12.29
CA THR A 228 -2.37 24.31 11.82
C THR A 228 -3.33 25.18 11.00
N LYS A 229 -3.60 26.42 11.46
CA LYS A 229 -4.51 27.32 10.73
C LYS A 229 -3.87 27.87 9.47
N MET A 230 -2.57 28.19 9.48
CA MET A 230 -1.84 28.66 8.31
C MET A 230 -1.70 27.53 7.26
N HIS A 231 -1.41 26.29 7.69
CA HIS A 231 -1.32 25.13 6.80
C HIS A 231 -2.61 24.93 5.98
N VAL A 232 -3.78 25.03 6.61
CA VAL A 232 -5.07 24.88 5.93
C VAL A 232 -5.23 25.91 4.82
N ILE A 233 -4.81 27.14 5.05
CA ILE A 233 -4.90 28.22 4.06
C ILE A 233 -3.89 27.99 2.93
N ILE A 234 -2.63 27.74 3.28
CA ILE A 234 -1.56 27.50 2.31
C ILE A 234 -1.91 26.36 1.38
N LYS A 235 -2.44 25.26 1.95
CA LYS A 235 -2.91 24.09 1.16
C LYS A 235 -4.06 24.46 0.21
N LYS A 236 -4.99 25.34 0.63
CA LYS A 236 -6.11 25.78 -0.21
C LYS A 236 -5.65 26.57 -1.45
N PHE A 237 -4.55 27.30 -1.33
CA PHE A 237 -3.92 28.05 -2.42
C PHE A 237 -2.82 27.27 -3.13
N GLU A 238 -2.78 25.95 -2.95
CA GLU A 238 -1.81 25.03 -3.57
C GLU A 238 -0.34 25.38 -3.27
N GLY A 239 -0.09 26.09 -2.16
CA GLY A 239 1.24 26.35 -1.64
C GLY A 239 1.83 25.09 -0.99
N HIS A 240 3.11 24.87 -1.20
CA HIS A 240 3.86 23.80 -0.55
C HIS A 240 4.77 24.38 0.54
N ILE A 241 4.53 23.97 1.77
CA ILE A 241 5.38 24.38 2.91
C ILE A 241 6.68 23.60 2.84
N LEU A 242 7.79 24.31 2.70
CA LEU A 242 9.12 23.70 2.68
C LEU A 242 9.67 23.52 4.08
N ASN A 243 9.56 24.55 4.92
CA ASN A 243 10.11 24.57 6.27
C ASN A 243 9.27 25.43 7.22
N TYR A 244 9.27 25.03 8.49
CA TYR A 244 9.00 25.86 9.62
C TYR A 244 10.33 26.22 10.29
N ILE A 245 10.63 27.51 10.44
CA ILE A 245 11.91 28.01 10.99
C ILE A 245 11.58 28.90 12.18
N GLY A 246 11.55 28.33 13.41
CA GLY A 246 11.00 29.02 14.57
C GLY A 246 9.50 29.27 14.39
N ASP A 247 9.10 30.54 14.35
CA ASP A 247 7.74 31.01 14.05
C ASP A 247 7.52 31.33 12.56
N SER A 248 8.58 31.29 11.75
CA SER A 248 8.53 31.60 10.33
C SER A 248 8.06 30.39 9.51
N ILE A 249 7.35 30.65 8.42
CA ILE A 249 6.92 29.65 7.45
C ILE A 249 7.51 30.00 6.09
N MET A 250 8.20 29.03 5.46
CA MET A 250 8.65 29.16 4.07
C MET A 250 7.73 28.33 3.17
N VAL A 251 7.12 28.98 2.19
CA VAL A 251 6.18 28.36 1.25
C VAL A 251 6.65 28.59 -0.18
N VAL A 252 6.46 27.59 -1.05
CA VAL A 252 6.68 27.72 -2.48
C VAL A 252 5.39 27.41 -3.25
N PHE A 253 5.12 28.20 -4.29
CA PHE A 253 4.01 28.02 -5.23
C PHE A 253 4.58 27.73 -6.62
N GLY A 254 4.16 26.63 -7.25
CA GLY A 254 4.70 26.17 -8.54
C GLY A 254 5.70 25.04 -8.45
N ALA A 255 6.04 24.58 -7.24
CA ALA A 255 6.83 23.37 -6.96
C ALA A 255 6.29 22.65 -5.73
N PRO A 256 6.37 21.30 -5.61
CA PRO A 256 6.89 20.36 -6.61
C PRO A 256 5.99 20.21 -7.85
N GLN A 257 4.72 20.59 -7.78
CA GLN A 257 3.79 20.60 -8.91
C GLN A 257 3.75 21.97 -9.58
N LYS A 258 3.57 21.98 -10.90
CA LYS A 258 3.40 23.23 -11.66
C LYS A 258 2.06 23.85 -11.31
N LEU A 259 2.07 25.12 -10.93
CA LEU A 259 0.89 25.92 -10.64
C LEU A 259 0.83 27.10 -11.61
N LYS A 260 -0.34 27.32 -12.21
CA LYS A 260 -0.59 28.54 -13.00
C LYS A 260 -0.94 29.67 -12.06
N ASN A 261 -0.61 30.91 -12.47
CA ASN A 261 -0.88 32.12 -11.67
C ASN A 261 -0.37 32.03 -10.22
N HIS A 262 0.78 31.39 -10.04
CA HIS A 262 1.33 31.19 -8.70
C HIS A 262 1.68 32.51 -7.99
N GLU A 263 1.88 33.60 -8.72
CA GLU A 263 2.08 34.93 -8.20
C GLU A 263 0.82 35.45 -7.47
N ASN A 264 -0.34 35.35 -8.14
CA ASN A 264 -1.62 35.74 -7.53
C ASN A 264 -1.98 34.84 -6.36
N GLN A 265 -1.80 33.54 -6.52
CA GLN A 265 -2.07 32.55 -5.45
C GLN A 265 -1.23 32.84 -4.21
N ALA A 266 0.02 33.27 -4.36
CA ALA A 266 0.89 33.61 -3.22
C ALA A 266 0.41 34.88 -2.49
N VAL A 267 0.00 35.93 -3.23
CA VAL A 267 -0.49 37.17 -2.62
C VAL A 267 -1.86 36.97 -1.96
N GLU A 268 -2.80 36.28 -2.60
CA GLU A 268 -4.09 35.94 -2.02
C GLU A 268 -3.95 35.07 -0.78
N CYS A 269 -3.03 34.10 -0.80
CA CYS A 269 -2.70 33.28 0.34
C CYS A 269 -2.24 34.13 1.52
N ALA A 270 -1.32 35.09 1.30
CA ALA A 270 -0.84 36.01 2.33
C ALA A 270 -1.99 36.83 2.95
N LEU A 271 -2.87 37.39 2.10
CA LEU A 271 -4.05 38.13 2.56
C LEU A 271 -5.00 37.27 3.41
N LYS A 272 -5.23 36.01 3.00
CA LYS A 272 -6.06 35.09 3.80
C LYS A 272 -5.39 34.65 5.09
N MET A 273 -4.07 34.48 5.09
CA MET A 273 -3.29 34.20 6.31
C MET A 273 -3.39 35.35 7.29
N LYS A 274 -3.21 36.59 6.85
CA LYS A 274 -3.39 37.80 7.65
C LYS A 274 -4.78 37.83 8.30
N LYS A 275 -5.84 37.70 7.50
CA LYS A 275 -7.21 37.67 8.02
C LYS A 275 -7.43 36.54 9.03
N LYS A 276 -6.81 35.38 8.82
CA LYS A 276 -6.91 34.25 9.77
C LYS A 276 -6.19 34.53 11.08
N LEU A 277 -5.09 35.26 11.05
CA LEU A 277 -4.38 35.69 12.25
C LEU A 277 -5.23 36.68 13.08
N GLU A 278 -5.97 37.58 12.42
CA GLU A 278 -6.94 38.46 13.10
C GLU A 278 -8.02 37.67 13.86
N GLU A 279 -8.57 36.59 13.21
CA GLU A 279 -9.51 35.68 13.85
C GLU A 279 -8.87 34.94 15.04
N LEU A 280 -7.61 34.53 14.91
CA LEU A 280 -6.87 33.87 15.99
C LEU A 280 -6.61 34.82 17.15
N ASN A 281 -6.26 36.08 16.91
CA ASN A 281 -6.11 37.11 17.96
C ASN A 281 -7.39 37.25 18.80
N THR A 282 -8.56 37.29 18.15
CA THR A 282 -9.84 37.32 18.85
C THR A 282 -10.04 36.07 19.71
N LYS A 283 -9.76 34.90 19.20
CA LYS A 283 -9.85 33.65 19.96
C LYS A 283 -8.88 33.60 21.15
N TRP A 284 -7.65 34.07 20.95
CA TRP A 284 -6.62 34.11 22.01
C TRP A 284 -6.94 35.11 23.08
N ASP A 285 -7.69 36.16 22.75
CA ASP A 285 -8.20 37.10 23.74
C ASP A 285 -9.33 36.48 24.58
N ASP A 286 -10.29 35.82 23.95
CA ASP A 286 -11.40 35.15 24.60
C ASP A 286 -10.93 34.08 25.62
N ASN A 287 -9.92 33.30 25.26
CA ASN A 287 -9.35 32.27 26.15
C ASN A 287 -8.23 32.76 27.05
N LYS A 288 -7.99 34.09 27.10
CA LYS A 288 -7.00 34.76 27.93
C LYS A 288 -5.53 34.41 27.64
N LEU A 289 -5.25 33.80 26.50
CA LEU A 289 -3.89 33.54 26.07
C LEU A 289 -3.16 34.85 25.74
N SER A 290 -3.90 35.87 25.28
CA SER A 290 -3.38 37.20 24.95
C SER A 290 -2.66 37.92 26.11
N ARG A 291 -2.90 37.50 27.36
CA ARG A 291 -2.21 38.05 28.55
C ARG A 291 -0.68 37.97 28.46
N TYR A 292 -0.14 36.96 27.78
CA TYR A 292 1.31 36.77 27.68
C TYR A 292 2.01 37.85 26.86
N TRP A 293 1.31 38.52 25.94
CA TRP A 293 1.89 39.59 25.15
C TRP A 293 1.27 40.97 25.42
N LYS A 294 -0.01 41.05 25.79
CA LYS A 294 -0.63 42.34 26.18
C LYS A 294 0.05 42.97 27.39
N ASN A 295 0.49 42.18 28.38
CA ASN A 295 1.26 42.65 29.53
C ASN A 295 2.63 43.25 29.16
N HIS A 296 3.09 43.01 27.93
CA HIS A 296 4.36 43.54 27.38
C HIS A 296 4.14 44.61 26.30
N GLY A 297 2.94 45.17 26.24
CA GLY A 297 2.62 46.28 25.33
C GLY A 297 2.38 45.87 23.88
N ILE A 298 2.13 44.59 23.62
CA ILE A 298 1.74 44.09 22.31
C ILE A 298 0.22 43.89 22.34
N ASP A 299 -0.53 44.71 21.61
CA ASP A 299 -2.00 44.61 21.59
C ASP A 299 -2.48 43.42 20.78
N LEU A 300 -1.93 43.27 19.58
CA LEU A 300 -2.28 42.21 18.64
C LEU A 300 -1.02 41.56 18.05
N ILE A 301 -1.07 40.25 17.83
CA ILE A 301 -0.03 39.56 17.08
C ILE A 301 -0.25 39.85 15.61
N THR A 302 0.78 40.38 14.95
CA THR A 302 0.81 40.62 13.51
C THR A 302 1.82 39.69 12.83
N MET A 303 1.76 39.60 11.53
CA MET A 303 2.72 38.84 10.73
C MET A 303 3.31 39.70 9.62
N ARG A 304 4.57 39.48 9.29
CA ARG A 304 5.22 40.07 8.15
C ARG A 304 5.38 39.00 7.08
N THR A 305 5.06 39.36 5.85
CA THR A 305 5.14 38.45 4.72
C THR A 305 5.92 39.07 3.58
N GLY A 306 6.90 38.35 3.04
CA GLY A 306 7.67 38.77 1.86
C GLY A 306 7.47 37.76 0.73
N ILE A 307 7.16 38.26 -0.49
CA ILE A 307 6.86 37.41 -1.66
C ILE A 307 7.71 37.84 -2.85
N HIS A 308 8.35 36.87 -3.48
CA HIS A 308 9.10 37.09 -4.72
C HIS A 308 8.91 35.95 -5.70
N THR A 309 8.93 36.25 -7.00
CA THR A 309 8.86 35.23 -8.07
C THR A 309 10.15 35.22 -8.87
N GLY A 310 10.55 34.03 -9.29
CA GLY A 310 11.75 33.84 -10.11
C GLY A 310 12.16 32.38 -10.24
N SER A 311 13.31 32.20 -10.86
CA SER A 311 13.90 30.88 -11.10
C SER A 311 14.56 30.32 -9.83
N VAL A 312 14.30 29.06 -9.55
CA VAL A 312 14.94 28.28 -8.47
C VAL A 312 15.33 26.90 -8.96
N ILE A 313 16.25 26.25 -8.29
CA ILE A 313 16.46 24.80 -8.38
C ILE A 313 15.61 24.19 -7.28
N ALA A 314 14.63 23.37 -7.65
CA ALA A 314 13.74 22.67 -6.74
C ALA A 314 13.99 21.15 -6.81
N GLY A 315 14.29 20.52 -5.69
CA GLY A 315 14.60 19.09 -5.64
C GLY A 315 15.17 18.65 -4.31
N ASN A 316 15.68 17.41 -4.27
CA ASN A 316 16.39 16.89 -3.11
C ASN A 316 17.76 17.55 -2.95
N ILE A 317 18.00 18.10 -1.79
CA ILE A 317 19.21 18.81 -1.43
C ILE A 317 19.76 18.20 -0.14
N GLY A 318 21.04 17.88 -0.10
CA GLY A 318 21.68 17.32 1.08
C GLY A 318 22.75 16.27 0.75
N SER A 319 23.05 15.43 1.72
CA SER A 319 23.95 14.29 1.55
C SER A 319 23.14 13.04 1.16
N PRO A 320 23.80 11.98 0.64
CA PRO A 320 23.11 10.71 0.37
C PRO A 320 22.38 10.10 1.58
N GLU A 321 22.86 10.44 2.79
CA GLU A 321 22.29 9.93 4.04
C GLU A 321 21.16 10.81 4.59
N MET A 322 21.07 12.10 4.18
CA MET A 322 20.09 13.06 4.64
C MET A 322 19.71 14.03 3.53
N LEU A 323 18.60 13.74 2.89
CA LEU A 323 18.03 14.55 1.81
C LEU A 323 16.80 15.30 2.32
N GLN A 324 16.67 16.54 1.88
CA GLN A 324 15.51 17.37 2.11
C GLN A 324 15.05 17.96 0.79
N TYR A 325 13.76 17.86 0.50
CA TYR A 325 13.20 18.59 -0.63
C TYR A 325 13.20 20.07 -0.31
N SER A 326 13.85 20.88 -1.13
CA SER A 326 13.96 22.32 -0.92
C SER A 326 14.13 23.07 -2.25
N THR A 327 14.18 24.39 -2.16
CA THR A 327 14.43 25.28 -3.30
C THR A 327 15.66 26.14 -3.01
N ILE A 328 16.56 26.23 -3.99
CA ILE A 328 17.76 27.09 -3.93
C ILE A 328 17.73 28.09 -5.08
N GLY A 329 18.06 29.34 -4.77
CA GLY A 329 18.18 30.41 -5.74
C GLY A 329 18.13 31.78 -5.09
N ASP A 330 18.52 32.79 -5.84
CA ASP A 330 18.42 34.20 -5.40
C ASP A 330 16.97 34.58 -5.06
N THR A 331 16.01 34.00 -5.76
CA THR A 331 14.55 34.14 -5.50
C THR A 331 14.18 33.91 -4.04
N VAL A 332 14.76 32.90 -3.39
CA VAL A 332 14.52 32.56 -1.97
C VAL A 332 15.06 33.67 -1.06
N ASN A 333 16.26 34.17 -1.35
CA ASN A 333 16.90 35.22 -0.58
C ASN A 333 16.16 36.56 -0.70
N VAL A 334 15.66 36.89 -1.89
CA VAL A 334 14.87 38.10 -2.12
C VAL A 334 13.57 38.05 -1.33
N ALA A 335 12.83 36.95 -1.38
CA ALA A 335 11.58 36.78 -0.63
C ALA A 335 11.79 36.95 0.88
N SER A 336 12.84 36.31 1.45
CA SER A 336 13.18 36.48 2.85
C SER A 336 13.52 37.93 3.23
N ARG A 337 14.20 38.66 2.36
CA ARG A 337 14.53 40.07 2.62
C ARG A 337 13.34 41.01 2.48
N LEU A 338 12.40 40.71 1.59
CA LEU A 338 11.13 41.42 1.50
C LEU A 338 10.29 41.23 2.76
N GLU A 339 10.34 40.06 3.40
CA GLU A 339 9.73 39.87 4.71
C GLU A 339 10.33 40.84 5.72
N GLN A 340 11.66 40.94 5.82
CA GLN A 340 12.36 41.85 6.74
C GLN A 340 12.08 43.31 6.40
N ALA A 341 11.97 43.68 5.13
CA ALA A 341 11.69 45.05 4.69
C ALA A 341 10.35 45.60 5.17
N ASN A 342 9.38 44.73 5.48
CA ASN A 342 8.12 45.16 6.09
C ASN A 342 8.35 45.97 7.39
N LYS A 343 9.42 45.70 8.12
CA LYS A 343 9.77 46.48 9.34
C LYS A 343 10.18 47.89 8.99
N GLU A 344 10.90 48.08 7.89
CA GLU A 344 11.40 49.41 7.48
C GLU A 344 10.27 50.23 6.88
N PHE A 345 9.38 49.64 6.08
CA PHE A 345 8.26 50.30 5.42
C PHE A 345 6.97 50.35 6.26
N ASN A 346 6.99 49.76 7.47
CA ASN A 346 5.80 49.64 8.30
C ASN A 346 4.61 49.02 7.60
N THR A 347 4.87 47.90 6.88
CA THR A 347 3.90 47.11 6.11
C THR A 347 3.81 45.71 6.67
N GLU A 348 2.81 44.94 6.30
CA GLU A 348 2.64 43.53 6.71
C GLU A 348 2.87 42.57 5.60
N ILE A 349 2.52 42.93 4.35
CA ILE A 349 2.71 42.10 3.16
C ILE A 349 3.46 42.92 2.13
N SER A 350 4.68 42.50 1.81
CA SER A 350 5.54 43.13 0.81
C SER A 350 5.91 42.15 -0.29
N PHE A 351 5.99 42.62 -1.49
CA PHE A 351 6.38 41.80 -2.63
C PHE A 351 7.17 42.63 -3.68
N SER A 352 7.88 41.88 -4.53
CA SER A 352 8.75 42.48 -5.51
C SER A 352 7.98 43.03 -6.74
N HIS A 353 8.69 43.79 -7.56
CA HIS A 353 8.17 44.33 -8.83
C HIS A 353 7.74 43.19 -9.78
N GLU A 354 8.44 42.07 -9.80
CA GLU A 354 8.14 40.90 -10.61
C GLU A 354 6.78 40.29 -10.24
N ILE A 355 6.46 40.22 -8.94
CA ILE A 355 5.13 39.86 -8.46
C ILE A 355 4.11 40.90 -8.92
N TYR A 356 4.35 42.18 -8.61
CA TYR A 356 3.42 43.28 -8.96
C TYR A 356 3.00 43.27 -10.40
N THR A 357 3.93 43.07 -11.35
CA THR A 357 3.65 43.03 -12.79
C THR A 357 2.88 41.82 -13.26
N ALA A 358 2.83 40.77 -12.47
CA ALA A 358 2.12 39.51 -12.75
C ALA A 358 0.74 39.42 -12.07
N LEU A 359 0.36 40.45 -11.26
CA LEU A 359 -0.90 40.46 -10.53
C LEU A 359 -2.08 40.72 -11.48
N GLU A 360 -3.21 40.08 -11.17
CA GLU A 360 -4.50 40.38 -11.76
C GLU A 360 -5.02 41.73 -11.29
N GLU A 361 -5.95 42.31 -12.07
CA GLU A 361 -6.42 43.69 -11.91
C GLU A 361 -6.84 44.02 -10.46
N GLU A 362 -7.58 43.13 -9.80
CA GLU A 362 -8.07 43.36 -8.43
C GLU A 362 -6.92 43.55 -7.41
N LEU A 363 -5.90 42.69 -7.48
CA LEU A 363 -4.74 42.79 -6.59
C LEU A 363 -3.80 43.91 -6.99
N PHE A 364 -3.69 44.16 -8.28
CA PHE A 364 -2.87 45.24 -8.83
C PHE A 364 -3.35 46.63 -8.36
N GLU A 365 -4.67 46.88 -8.41
CA GLU A 365 -5.28 48.17 -8.01
C GLU A 365 -5.09 48.52 -6.56
N ILE A 366 -5.12 47.52 -5.65
CA ILE A 366 -4.96 47.75 -4.21
C ILE A 366 -3.50 47.77 -3.77
N SER A 367 -2.57 47.41 -4.66
CA SER A 367 -1.13 47.39 -4.39
C SER A 367 -0.51 48.79 -4.50
N LYS A 368 0.42 49.12 -3.61
CA LYS A 368 1.09 50.40 -3.53
C LYS A 368 2.61 50.25 -3.53
N LEU A 369 3.32 51.14 -4.20
CA LEU A 369 4.77 51.23 -4.09
C LEU A 369 5.15 51.75 -2.70
N SER A 370 5.87 50.95 -1.92
CA SER A 370 6.32 51.26 -0.58
C SER A 370 7.70 51.90 -0.54
N GLY A 371 8.56 51.55 -1.50
CA GLY A 371 9.90 52.10 -1.61
C GLY A 371 10.83 51.22 -2.44
N GLU A 372 12.12 51.39 -2.20
CA GLU A 372 13.18 50.58 -2.85
C GLU A 372 14.18 50.14 -1.81
N ILE A 373 14.62 48.89 -1.91
CA ILE A 373 15.66 48.33 -1.01
C ILE A 373 16.85 47.86 -1.85
N THR A 374 18.04 48.09 -1.36
CA THR A 374 19.26 47.49 -1.92
C THR A 374 19.53 46.13 -1.28
N LEU A 375 19.37 45.09 -2.04
CA LEU A 375 19.60 43.72 -1.56
C LEU A 375 21.10 43.42 -1.64
N LYS A 376 21.67 42.84 -0.57
CA LYS A 376 23.08 42.44 -0.52
C LYS A 376 23.40 41.48 -1.68
N GLY A 377 24.34 41.85 -2.53
CA GLY A 377 24.73 41.08 -3.72
C GLY A 377 24.04 41.52 -5.01
N ARG A 378 23.11 42.50 -4.95
CA ARG A 378 22.54 43.15 -6.14
C ARG A 378 23.07 44.59 -6.26
N THR A 379 23.37 45.01 -7.46
CA THR A 379 23.82 46.39 -7.74
C THR A 379 22.65 47.35 -7.98
N SER A 380 21.50 46.82 -8.36
CA SER A 380 20.29 47.63 -8.63
C SER A 380 19.32 47.51 -7.45
N PRO A 381 18.69 48.61 -7.02
CA PRO A 381 17.66 48.58 -6.01
C PRO A 381 16.43 47.79 -6.52
N THR A 382 15.78 47.10 -5.62
CA THR A 382 14.56 46.30 -5.86
C THR A 382 13.37 47.16 -5.39
N LYS A 383 12.41 47.41 -6.27
CA LYS A 383 11.15 48.09 -5.92
C LYS A 383 10.30 47.16 -5.08
N VAL A 384 9.79 47.70 -3.97
CA VAL A 384 8.96 46.97 -2.99
C VAL A 384 7.54 47.53 -3.07
N TYR A 385 6.61 46.65 -3.30
CA TYR A 385 5.18 46.94 -3.25
C TYR A 385 4.55 46.29 -2.04
N SER A 386 3.45 46.84 -1.56
CA SER A 386 2.70 46.31 -0.41
C SER A 386 1.18 46.42 -0.61
N ILE A 387 0.48 45.64 0.21
CA ILE A 387 -0.98 45.57 0.20
C ILE A 387 -1.50 45.51 1.63
#